data_827d1b23267988a09551226e79871a45
#
_entry.id   827d1b23267988a09551226e79871a45
#
_cell.length_a   1.000
_cell.length_b   1.000
_cell.length_c   1.000
_cell.angle_alpha   90.00
_cell.angle_beta   90.00
_cell.angle_gamma   90.00
#
_symmetry.space_group_name_H-M   'P 1'
#
loop_
_entity.id
_entity.type
_entity.pdbx_description
1 polymer ?
#
loop_
_entity_poly.entity_id
_entity_poly.type
_entity_poly.pdbx_seq_one_letter_code
_entity_poly.pdbx_strand_id
1 'polypeptide(L)'
;MLGQILEPIQISDMLAAKQRLRKEFPPSPLLSIAPLDQELGTPVYLKAENLLPSAAYKFRGATNKIKTLIETSGTEVRIITASSGNHG
;
A
#
# COMPACT_ATOMS: atom_id res chain seq x y z
N MET A 1 24.58 -3.38 -7.57
CA MET A 1 24.13 -3.49 -8.96
C MET A 1 22.68 -3.95 -9.03
N LEU A 2 22.07 -3.79 -10.18
CA LEU A 2 20.68 -4.13 -10.38
C LEU A 2 20.35 -5.59 -10.06
N GLY A 3 21.22 -6.52 -10.43
CA GLY A 3 21.01 -7.93 -10.16
C GLY A 3 20.89 -8.28 -8.69
N GLN A 4 21.48 -7.47 -7.82
CA GLN A 4 21.47 -7.72 -6.37
C GLN A 4 20.15 -7.35 -5.70
N ILE A 5 19.35 -6.49 -6.34
CA ILE A 5 18.08 -6.04 -5.79
C ILE A 5 16.89 -6.78 -6.37
N LEU A 6 17.15 -7.76 -7.23
CA LEU A 6 16.11 -8.51 -7.90
C LEU A 6 15.76 -9.83 -7.20
N GLU A 7 15.93 -9.88 -5.89
CA GLU A 7 15.44 -10.99 -5.12
C GLU A 7 13.91 -11.03 -5.20
N PRO A 8 13.33 -12.20 -5.44
CA PRO A 8 11.87 -12.29 -5.54
C PRO A 8 11.21 -11.94 -4.22
N ILE A 9 10.09 -11.24 -4.32
CA ILE A 9 9.26 -10.96 -3.16
C ILE A 9 8.60 -12.26 -2.72
N GLN A 10 8.68 -12.56 -1.43
CA GLN A 10 8.11 -13.74 -0.84
C GLN A 10 6.76 -13.43 -0.20
N ILE A 11 5.94 -14.46 0.00
CA ILE A 11 4.68 -14.31 0.73
C ILE A 11 4.93 -13.78 2.14
N SER A 12 6.02 -14.22 2.77
CA SER A 12 6.41 -13.73 4.10
C SER A 12 6.63 -12.22 4.12
N ASP A 13 7.15 -11.65 3.04
CA ASP A 13 7.32 -10.19 2.92
C ASP A 13 5.97 -9.48 2.91
N MET A 14 5.01 -10.04 2.20
CA MET A 14 3.65 -9.48 2.14
C MET A 14 2.94 -9.58 3.48
N LEU A 15 3.10 -10.69 4.19
CA LEU A 15 2.51 -10.86 5.52
C LEU A 15 3.12 -9.90 6.53
N ALA A 16 4.43 -9.68 6.46
CA ALA A 16 5.09 -8.71 7.32
C ALA A 16 4.62 -7.29 7.03
N ALA A 17 4.47 -6.94 5.76
CA ALA A 17 3.92 -5.65 5.36
C ALA A 17 2.49 -5.47 5.86
N LYS A 18 1.67 -6.50 5.74
CA LYS A 18 0.29 -6.48 6.26
C LYS A 18 0.27 -6.18 7.75
N GLN A 19 1.12 -6.81 8.53
CA GLN A 19 1.18 -6.57 9.96
C GLN A 19 1.61 -5.13 10.29
N ARG A 20 2.61 -4.59 9.57
CA ARG A 20 3.04 -3.21 9.77
C ARG A 20 1.92 -2.23 9.48
N LEU A 21 1.27 -2.41 8.34
CA LEU A 21 0.23 -1.48 7.89
C LEU A 21 -1.01 -1.54 8.76
N ARG A 22 -1.33 -2.71 9.29
CA ARG A 22 -2.52 -2.87 10.15
C ARG A 22 -2.43 -2.08 11.44
N LYS A 23 -1.24 -1.78 11.90
CA LYS A 23 -1.03 -0.94 13.08
C LYS A 23 -1.29 0.53 12.79
N GLU A 24 -1.20 0.93 11.52
CA GLU A 24 -1.31 2.33 11.13
C GLU A 24 -2.71 2.72 10.66
N PHE A 25 -3.40 1.80 9.99
CA PHE A 25 -4.75 2.08 9.48
C PHE A 25 -5.51 0.77 9.26
N PRO A 26 -6.86 0.85 9.31
CA PRO A 26 -7.69 -0.33 9.03
C PRO A 26 -7.69 -0.68 7.55
N PRO A 27 -8.19 -1.87 7.16
CA PRO A 27 -8.35 -2.23 5.77
C PRO A 27 -9.25 -1.24 5.04
N SER A 28 -8.91 -0.94 3.80
CA SER A 28 -9.83 -0.20 2.93
C SER A 28 -11.04 -1.08 2.61
N PRO A 29 -12.21 -0.48 2.38
CA PRO A 29 -13.41 -1.27 2.10
C PRO A 29 -13.36 -1.96 0.74
N LEU A 30 -14.01 -3.10 0.67
CA LEU A 30 -14.27 -3.80 -0.57
C LEU A 30 -15.75 -3.60 -0.89
N LEU A 31 -16.04 -2.87 -1.97
CA LEU A 31 -17.36 -2.43 -2.32
C LEU A 31 -17.94 -3.24 -3.47
N SER A 32 -19.21 -3.59 -3.37
CA SER A 32 -19.98 -4.19 -4.45
C SER A 32 -20.96 -3.15 -4.98
N ILE A 33 -21.05 -3.05 -6.31
CA ILE A 33 -21.89 -2.03 -6.96
C ILE A 33 -22.82 -2.75 -7.92
N ALA A 34 -24.09 -2.87 -7.55
CA ALA A 34 -25.08 -3.63 -8.31
C ALA A 34 -25.25 -3.16 -9.77
N PRO A 35 -25.33 -1.85 -10.07
CA PRO A 35 -25.41 -1.42 -11.48
C PRO A 35 -24.24 -1.87 -12.34
N LEU A 36 -23.03 -1.91 -11.76
CA LEU A 36 -21.85 -2.37 -12.48
C LEU A 36 -21.88 -3.87 -12.70
N ASP A 37 -22.34 -4.63 -11.72
CA ASP A 37 -22.52 -6.07 -11.85
C ASP A 37 -23.47 -6.41 -12.99
N GLN A 38 -24.57 -5.67 -13.09
CA GLN A 38 -25.58 -5.88 -14.14
C GLN A 38 -25.02 -5.59 -15.52
N GLU A 39 -24.27 -4.49 -15.65
CA GLU A 39 -23.69 -4.10 -16.94
C GLU A 39 -22.66 -5.09 -17.43
N LEU A 40 -21.85 -5.60 -16.53
CA LEU A 40 -20.75 -6.51 -16.88
C LEU A 40 -21.14 -7.98 -16.85
N GLY A 41 -22.30 -8.32 -16.30
CA GLY A 41 -22.78 -9.70 -16.24
C GLY A 41 -22.01 -10.58 -15.27
N THR A 42 -21.29 -9.99 -14.32
CA THR A 42 -20.50 -10.71 -13.31
C THR A 42 -20.35 -9.83 -12.07
N PRO A 43 -20.19 -10.43 -10.89
CA PRO A 43 -19.89 -9.66 -9.69
C PRO A 43 -18.57 -8.91 -9.85
N VAL A 44 -18.57 -7.64 -9.47
CA VAL A 44 -17.40 -6.77 -9.51
C VAL A 44 -17.21 -6.13 -8.15
N TYR A 45 -16.00 -6.18 -7.65
CA TYR A 45 -15.66 -5.58 -6.35
C TYR A 45 -14.63 -4.48 -6.55
N LEU A 46 -14.85 -3.36 -5.89
CA LEU A 46 -13.94 -2.23 -5.91
C LEU A 46 -13.21 -2.14 -4.58
N LYS A 47 -11.89 -2.23 -4.63
CA LYS A 47 -11.05 -2.01 -3.46
C LYS A 47 -10.81 -0.50 -3.34
N ALA A 48 -11.47 0.14 -2.39
CA ALA A 48 -11.54 1.59 -2.30
C ALA A 48 -10.28 2.19 -1.65
N GLU A 49 -9.17 2.16 -2.34
CA GLU A 49 -7.90 2.71 -1.85
C GLU A 49 -7.92 4.24 -1.71
N ASN A 50 -8.85 4.91 -2.38
CA ASN A 50 -9.07 6.34 -2.22
C ASN A 50 -9.60 6.73 -0.83
N LEU A 51 -10.01 5.76 -0.04
CA LEU A 51 -10.46 5.98 1.34
C LEU A 51 -9.33 5.78 2.36
N LEU A 52 -8.12 5.53 1.92
CA LEU A 52 -6.95 5.54 2.77
C LEU A 52 -6.60 6.98 3.19
N PRO A 53 -5.82 7.18 4.27
CA PRO A 53 -5.59 8.51 4.81
C PRO A 53 -5.09 9.55 3.81
N SER A 54 -4.27 9.17 2.83
CA SER A 54 -3.77 10.10 1.81
C SER A 54 -4.67 10.16 0.58
N ALA A 55 -5.75 9.40 0.56
CA ALA A 55 -6.64 9.23 -0.60
C ALA A 55 -5.92 8.73 -1.86
N ALA A 56 -4.76 8.12 -1.72
CA ALA A 56 -3.94 7.64 -2.83
C ALA A 56 -3.50 6.20 -2.62
N TYR A 57 -3.44 5.42 -3.69
CA TYR A 57 -3.08 4.00 -3.61
C TYR A 57 -1.65 3.75 -3.13
N LYS A 58 -0.74 4.71 -3.35
CA LYS A 58 0.66 4.57 -2.93
C LYS A 58 0.86 4.70 -1.42
N PHE A 59 -0.15 5.07 -0.69
CA PHE A 59 -0.06 5.22 0.76
C PHE A 59 0.45 3.95 1.44
N ARG A 60 0.00 2.78 0.98
CA ARG A 60 0.46 1.49 1.52
C ARG A 60 1.95 1.30 1.35
N GLY A 61 2.44 1.46 0.13
CA GLY A 61 3.85 1.25 -0.17
C GLY A 61 4.75 2.25 0.53
N ALA A 62 4.36 3.52 0.54
CA ALA A 62 5.12 4.56 1.22
C ALA A 62 5.18 4.31 2.73
N THR A 63 4.06 4.00 3.36
CA THR A 63 4.01 3.71 4.79
C THR A 63 4.84 2.48 5.12
N ASN A 64 4.71 1.42 4.35
CA ASN A 64 5.50 0.20 4.57
C ASN A 64 6.99 0.46 4.46
N LYS A 65 7.42 1.24 3.46
CA LYS A 65 8.83 1.57 3.28
C LYS A 65 9.37 2.37 4.46
N ILE A 66 8.64 3.40 4.88
CA ILE A 66 9.06 4.25 5.99
C ILE A 66 9.12 3.45 7.28
N LYS A 67 8.12 2.63 7.58
CA LYS A 67 8.11 1.82 8.79
C LYS A 67 9.24 0.78 8.78
N THR A 68 9.54 0.21 7.63
CA THR A 68 10.67 -0.73 7.50
C THR A 68 11.99 -0.03 7.77
N LEU A 69 12.17 1.19 7.28
CA LEU A 69 13.38 1.97 7.54
C LEU A 69 13.53 2.28 9.02
N ILE A 70 12.44 2.63 9.69
CA ILE A 70 12.46 2.91 11.13
C ILE A 70 12.84 1.64 11.91
N GLU A 71 12.26 0.50 11.55
CA GLU A 71 12.57 -0.78 12.19
C GLU A 71 14.04 -1.17 12.06
N THR A 72 14.65 -0.89 10.91
CA THR A 72 16.02 -1.31 10.61
C THR A 72 17.08 -0.28 10.98
N SER A 73 16.73 1.00 11.00
CA SER A 73 17.68 2.11 11.19
C SER A 73 17.44 2.91 12.47
N GLY A 74 16.42 2.55 13.26
CA GLY A 74 16.03 3.29 14.43
C GLY A 74 15.10 4.45 14.10
N THR A 75 14.94 5.40 15.05
CA THR A 75 13.94 6.45 14.94
C THR A 75 14.41 7.67 14.15
N GLU A 76 15.72 7.84 13.95
CA GLU A 76 16.24 9.00 13.23
C GLU A 76 16.47 8.67 11.76
N VAL A 77 15.42 8.87 10.97
CA VAL A 77 15.44 8.63 9.53
C VAL A 77 15.09 9.93 8.82
N ARG A 78 15.95 10.34 7.89
CA ARG A 78 15.67 11.48 7.02
C ARG A 78 15.12 10.97 5.71
N ILE A 79 14.02 11.57 5.27
CA ILE A 79 13.31 11.17 4.07
C ILE A 79 13.20 12.37 3.15
N ILE A 80 13.53 12.15 1.88
CA ILE A 80 13.37 13.14 0.83
C ILE A 80 12.48 12.52 -0.23
N THR A 81 11.51 13.27 -0.68
CA THR A 81 10.63 12.84 -1.76
C THR A 81 10.47 13.95 -2.78
N ALA A 82 10.22 13.57 -4.02
CA ALA A 82 9.89 14.49 -5.08
C ALA A 82 8.71 13.90 -5.86
N SER A 83 7.71 14.73 -6.14
CA SER A 83 6.50 14.25 -6.77
C SER A 83 5.81 15.39 -7.51
N SER A 84 5.11 15.05 -8.58
CA SER A 84 4.23 16.00 -9.28
C SER A 84 2.82 16.04 -8.68
N GLY A 85 2.55 15.27 -7.62
CA GLY A 85 1.21 15.17 -7.05
C GLY A 85 1.18 14.51 -5.68
N ASN A 86 0.38 13.46 -5.55
CA ASN A 86 -0.02 12.89 -4.26
C ASN A 86 1.12 12.24 -3.46
N HIS A 87 2.21 11.90 -4.11
CA HIS A 87 3.32 11.23 -3.42
C HIS A 87 4.19 12.20 -2.64
N GLY A 88 4.18 13.47 -3.01
CA GLY A 88 4.89 14.50 -2.27
C GLY A 88 4.23 14.82 -0.96
#